data_f00c75290dcec430a950155af9e22c33
#
_entry.id   f00c75290dcec430a950155af9e22c33
#
_cell.length_a   1.000
_cell.length_b   1.000
_cell.length_c   1.000
_cell.angle_alpha   90.00
_cell.angle_beta   90.00
_cell.angle_gamma   90.00
#
_symmetry.space_group_name_H-M   'P 1'
#
loop_
_entity.id
_entity.type
_entity.pdbx_description
1 polymer ?
#
loop_
_entity_poly.entity_id
_entity_poly.type
_entity_poly.pdbx_seq_one_letter_code
_entity_poly.pdbx_strand_id
1 'polypeptide(L)'
;MTEEKILAQYGNITIYSEPNHPSPIYHYEGDIPANPYGKIQPLFGDDDLEEVMYNGGQQCVKVAHRKFGICRTNIWVEDEEGLAIAKNIASFTSVPLGDGPGLVPIFDGRLPDGSRVNGTIPPVTPDGPTLTIRKF
;
A
#
# COMPACT_ATOMS: atom_id res chain seq x y z
N MET A 1 2.84 33.07 3.20
CA MET A 1 3.35 31.81 2.72
C MET A 1 3.04 30.72 3.73
N THR A 2 2.43 29.66 3.26
CA THR A 2 2.10 28.55 4.12
C THR A 2 3.25 27.55 4.12
N GLU A 3 3.62 27.09 5.28
CA GLU A 3 4.72 26.16 5.46
C GLU A 3 4.19 24.78 5.81
N GLU A 4 5.01 23.77 5.57
CA GLU A 4 4.71 22.43 6.03
C GLU A 4 4.70 22.41 7.55
N LYS A 5 3.75 21.67 8.12
CA LYS A 5 3.59 21.60 9.56
C LYS A 5 3.61 20.15 9.99
N ILE A 6 4.49 19.81 10.92
CA ILE A 6 4.57 18.46 11.47
C ILE A 6 3.36 18.23 12.37
N LEU A 7 2.61 17.18 12.05
CA LEU A 7 1.43 16.78 12.81
C LEU A 7 1.76 15.70 13.83
N ALA A 8 2.71 14.81 13.50
CA ALA A 8 3.16 13.75 14.39
C ALA A 8 4.51 13.23 13.92
N GLN A 9 5.27 12.70 14.85
CA GLN A 9 6.55 12.08 14.56
C GLN A 9 6.79 10.96 15.56
N TYR A 10 6.97 9.74 15.07
CA TYR A 10 7.24 8.58 15.90
C TYR A 10 8.02 7.53 15.09
N GLY A 11 9.01 6.89 15.72
CA GLY A 11 9.87 5.93 15.03
C GLY A 11 10.47 6.54 13.76
N ASN A 12 10.34 5.84 12.66
CA ASN A 12 10.81 6.29 11.36
C ASN A 12 9.73 7.05 10.58
N ILE A 13 8.67 7.49 11.24
CA ILE A 13 7.49 8.08 10.61
C ILE A 13 7.40 9.56 10.96
N THR A 14 7.19 10.39 9.96
CA THR A 14 6.85 11.79 10.13
C THR A 14 5.59 12.07 9.33
N ILE A 15 4.57 12.63 9.97
CA ILE A 15 3.32 13.00 9.31
C ILE A 15 3.24 14.52 9.32
N TYR A 16 3.09 15.12 8.13
CA TYR A 16 3.08 16.57 8.02
C TYR A 16 2.04 17.04 7.01
N SER A 17 1.53 18.23 7.24
CA SER A 17 0.60 18.87 6.31
C SER A 17 1.41 19.61 5.23
N GLU A 18 0.82 19.64 4.03
CA GLU A 18 1.37 20.44 2.94
C GLU A 18 0.46 21.61 2.65
N PRO A 19 1.01 22.80 2.33
CA PRO A 19 0.21 23.91 1.89
C PRO A 19 -0.61 23.56 0.65
N ASN A 20 -1.85 23.99 0.63
CA ASN A 20 -2.73 23.84 -0.53
C ASN A 20 -3.09 22.40 -0.89
N HIS A 21 -2.90 21.44 0.02
CA HIS A 21 -3.32 20.08 -0.21
C HIS A 21 -4.11 19.55 0.99
N PRO A 22 -5.29 18.94 0.73
CA PRO A 22 -6.14 18.47 1.83
C PRO A 22 -5.62 17.25 2.57
N SER A 23 -4.79 16.41 1.93
CA SER A 23 -4.27 15.19 2.55
C SER A 23 -2.87 15.42 3.08
N PRO A 24 -2.57 14.98 4.31
CA PRO A 24 -1.21 15.04 4.81
C PRO A 24 -0.30 14.03 4.12
N ILE A 25 0.99 14.18 4.35
CA ILE A 25 2.01 13.23 3.91
C ILE A 25 2.39 12.35 5.09
N TYR A 26 2.37 11.05 4.86
CA TYR A 26 2.94 10.04 5.74
C TYR A 26 4.31 9.68 5.16
N HIS A 27 5.36 10.12 5.81
CA HIS A 27 6.72 9.93 5.33
C HIS A 27 7.41 8.85 6.15
N TYR A 28 7.88 7.81 5.47
CA TYR A 28 8.67 6.75 6.07
C TYR A 28 10.13 6.95 5.70
N GLU A 29 11.01 6.90 6.69
CA GLU A 29 12.45 7.01 6.53
C GLU A 29 13.09 5.77 7.12
N GLY A 30 13.75 4.95 6.30
CA GLY A 30 14.40 3.76 6.82
C GLY A 30 14.60 2.71 5.74
N ASP A 31 15.11 1.57 6.14
CA ASP A 31 15.38 0.46 5.25
C ASP A 31 14.09 -0.21 4.81
N ILE A 32 14.09 -0.71 3.58
CA ILE A 32 12.94 -1.40 2.99
C ILE A 32 13.32 -2.85 2.77
N PRO A 33 12.71 -3.79 3.52
CA PRO A 33 12.95 -5.22 3.30
C PRO A 33 12.47 -5.65 1.92
N ALA A 34 13.18 -6.56 1.30
CA ALA A 34 12.83 -7.01 -0.04
C ALA A 34 11.58 -7.91 -0.06
N ASN A 35 11.32 -8.64 1.01
CA ASN A 35 10.25 -9.64 1.06
C ASN A 35 9.49 -9.57 2.37
N PRO A 36 8.24 -10.05 2.39
CA PRO A 36 7.45 -10.53 1.26
C PRO A 36 6.72 -9.42 0.50
N TYR A 37 6.63 -8.23 1.05
CA TYR A 37 5.76 -7.18 0.55
C TYR A 37 6.53 -5.98 -0.06
N GLY A 38 7.84 -6.11 -0.26
CA GLY A 38 8.63 -5.06 -0.90
C GLY A 38 8.53 -3.72 -0.20
N LYS A 39 8.36 -2.66 -0.97
CA LYS A 39 8.35 -1.28 -0.44
C LYS A 39 7.20 -0.99 0.51
N ILE A 40 6.11 -1.77 0.50
CA ILE A 40 5.00 -1.55 1.43
C ILE A 40 5.19 -2.29 2.75
N GLN A 41 6.23 -3.11 2.86
CA GLN A 41 6.50 -3.88 4.07
C GLN A 41 6.54 -3.03 5.35
N PRO A 42 7.19 -1.86 5.36
CA PRO A 42 7.26 -1.04 6.58
C PRO A 42 5.88 -0.59 7.08
N LEU A 43 4.90 -0.48 6.18
CA LEU A 43 3.57 -0.01 6.55
C LEU A 43 2.82 -1.03 7.42
N PHE A 44 3.18 -2.30 7.33
CA PHE A 44 2.58 -3.33 8.16
C PHE A 44 2.98 -3.22 9.63
N GLY A 45 4.10 -2.56 9.91
CA GLY A 45 4.60 -2.41 11.26
C GLY A 45 4.00 -1.24 12.04
N ASP A 46 3.20 -0.39 11.39
CA ASP A 46 2.61 0.76 12.06
C ASP A 46 1.16 0.47 12.44
N ASP A 47 0.92 0.28 13.72
CA ASP A 47 -0.41 -0.07 14.24
C ASP A 47 -1.42 1.07 14.13
N ASP A 48 -0.96 2.29 13.85
CA ASP A 48 -1.85 3.43 13.62
C ASP A 48 -2.42 3.47 12.20
N LEU A 49 -1.93 2.62 11.32
CA LEU A 49 -2.48 2.51 9.97
C LEU A 49 -3.59 1.47 9.93
N GLU A 50 -4.73 1.86 9.37
CA GLU A 50 -5.89 0.99 9.22
C GLU A 50 -5.93 0.36 7.84
N GLU A 51 -5.47 1.06 6.82
CA GLU A 51 -5.46 0.55 5.44
C GLU A 51 -4.20 0.98 4.71
N VAL A 52 -3.78 0.14 3.77
CA VAL A 52 -2.73 0.42 2.80
C VAL A 52 -3.33 0.26 1.42
N MET A 53 -3.18 1.28 0.57
CA MET A 53 -3.81 1.33 -0.74
C MET A 53 -2.76 1.58 -1.82
N TYR A 54 -2.63 0.63 -2.72
CA TYR A 54 -1.74 0.74 -3.88
C TYR A 54 -2.58 0.71 -5.15
N ASN A 55 -2.44 1.72 -5.98
CA ASN A 55 -3.24 1.88 -7.20
C ASN A 55 -2.35 2.09 -8.43
N GLY A 56 -1.35 1.23 -8.59
CA GLY A 56 -0.46 1.29 -9.74
C GLY A 56 0.73 2.23 -9.56
N GLY A 57 1.66 2.18 -10.50
CA GLY A 57 2.93 2.92 -10.42
C GLY A 57 2.81 4.42 -10.72
N GLN A 58 1.65 4.89 -11.18
CA GLN A 58 1.42 6.30 -11.50
C GLN A 58 1.10 7.14 -10.29
N GLN A 59 0.89 6.54 -9.14
CA GLN A 59 0.51 7.22 -7.91
C GLN A 59 1.36 6.71 -6.75
N CYS A 60 1.53 7.54 -5.74
CA CYS A 60 2.12 7.07 -4.51
C CYS A 60 1.17 6.10 -3.80
N VAL A 61 1.73 5.23 -2.98
CA VAL A 61 0.94 4.41 -2.07
C VAL A 61 0.26 5.34 -1.08
N LYS A 62 -1.00 5.08 -0.78
CA LYS A 62 -1.77 5.84 0.20
C LYS A 62 -2.07 4.98 1.40
N VAL A 63 -2.29 5.60 2.53
CA VAL A 63 -2.64 4.90 3.76
C VAL A 63 -3.81 5.60 4.43
N ALA A 64 -4.56 4.84 5.22
CA ALA A 64 -5.55 5.41 6.12
C ALA A 64 -4.99 5.35 7.53
N HIS A 65 -4.71 6.52 8.09
CA HIS A 65 -4.19 6.65 9.44
C HIS A 65 -5.35 6.83 10.40
N ARG A 66 -5.32 6.12 11.54
CA ARG A 66 -6.43 6.15 12.49
C ARG A 66 -6.74 7.57 12.98
N LYS A 67 -5.73 8.43 13.04
CA LYS A 67 -5.87 9.78 13.58
C LYS A 67 -5.98 10.85 12.50
N PHE A 68 -5.27 10.68 11.39
CA PHE A 68 -5.16 11.73 10.37
C PHE A 68 -5.90 11.39 9.08
N GLY A 69 -6.58 10.25 9.01
CA GLY A 69 -7.32 9.86 7.81
C GLY A 69 -6.41 9.46 6.67
N ILE A 70 -6.87 9.71 5.45
CA ILE A 70 -6.13 9.34 4.25
C ILE A 70 -4.90 10.22 4.10
N CYS A 71 -3.75 9.58 4.00
CA CYS A 71 -2.46 10.25 3.79
C CYS A 71 -1.82 9.75 2.51
N ARG A 72 -1.15 10.65 1.80
CA ARG A 72 -0.23 10.25 0.74
C ARG A 72 1.08 9.83 1.41
N THR A 73 1.80 8.91 0.79
CA THR A 73 3.10 8.49 1.32
C THR A 73 4.22 8.92 0.37
N ASN A 74 5.44 8.77 0.85
CA ASN A 74 6.63 8.93 -0.01
C ASN A 74 7.02 7.61 -0.67
N ILE A 75 6.12 6.63 -0.70
CA ILE A 75 6.38 5.30 -1.23
C ILE A 75 5.73 5.18 -2.61
N TRP A 76 6.53 4.85 -3.60
CA TRP A 76 6.10 4.62 -4.98
C TRP A 76 6.53 3.22 -5.38
N VAL A 77 5.59 2.45 -5.94
CA VAL A 77 5.83 1.06 -6.33
C VAL A 77 5.58 0.95 -7.83
N GLU A 78 6.62 0.60 -8.58
CA GLU A 78 6.50 0.38 -10.02
C GLU A 78 5.53 -0.78 -10.30
N ASP A 79 4.91 -0.76 -11.49
CA ASP A 79 3.91 -1.78 -11.82
C ASP A 79 4.48 -3.20 -11.77
N GLU A 80 5.73 -3.41 -12.18
CA GLU A 80 6.35 -4.73 -12.13
C GLU A 80 6.53 -5.20 -10.69
N GLU A 81 6.99 -4.31 -9.82
CA GLU A 81 7.13 -4.64 -8.40
C GLU A 81 5.77 -4.86 -7.76
N GLY A 82 4.78 -4.02 -8.11
CA GLY A 82 3.42 -4.17 -7.62
C GLY A 82 2.81 -5.50 -7.99
N LEU A 83 3.04 -5.95 -9.23
CA LEU A 83 2.58 -7.25 -9.68
C LEU A 83 3.25 -8.38 -8.89
N ALA A 84 4.54 -8.28 -8.63
CA ALA A 84 5.27 -9.27 -7.84
C ALA A 84 4.74 -9.33 -6.41
N ILE A 85 4.47 -8.17 -5.80
CA ILE A 85 3.87 -8.10 -4.46
C ILE A 85 2.50 -8.74 -4.46
N ALA A 86 1.67 -8.42 -5.47
CA ALA A 86 0.33 -9.00 -5.58
C ALA A 86 0.38 -10.52 -5.66
N LYS A 87 1.30 -11.06 -6.45
CA LYS A 87 1.47 -12.51 -6.57
C LYS A 87 1.95 -13.15 -5.27
N ASN A 88 2.86 -12.50 -4.57
CA ASN A 88 3.31 -12.99 -3.26
C ASN A 88 2.16 -13.01 -2.26
N ILE A 89 1.37 -11.96 -2.23
CA ILE A 89 0.22 -11.88 -1.32
C ILE A 89 -0.81 -12.94 -1.70
N ALA A 90 -1.10 -13.09 -2.98
CA ALA A 90 -2.06 -14.09 -3.45
C ALA A 90 -1.64 -15.50 -3.06
N SER A 91 -0.34 -15.78 -2.97
CA SER A 91 0.14 -17.09 -2.58
C SER A 91 -0.28 -17.49 -1.17
N PHE A 92 -0.50 -16.51 -0.28
CA PHE A 92 -1.01 -16.78 1.07
C PHE A 92 -2.50 -17.06 1.09
N THR A 93 -3.21 -16.73 0.01
CA THR A 93 -4.65 -16.90 -0.08
C THR A 93 -5.06 -18.08 -0.93
N SER A 94 -4.09 -18.78 -1.51
CA SER A 94 -4.31 -19.92 -2.42
C SER A 94 -5.07 -19.54 -3.69
N VAL A 95 -5.03 -18.28 -4.11
CA VAL A 95 -5.67 -17.82 -5.32
C VAL A 95 -4.69 -17.93 -6.49
N PRO A 96 -5.07 -18.57 -7.61
CA PRO A 96 -4.20 -18.65 -8.80
C PRO A 96 -4.26 -17.34 -9.58
N LEU A 97 -3.57 -16.31 -9.09
CA LEU A 97 -3.62 -14.96 -9.67
C LEU A 97 -2.88 -14.90 -11.00
N GLY A 98 -3.54 -14.38 -12.02
CA GLY A 98 -2.96 -14.20 -13.34
C GLY A 98 -4.02 -13.89 -14.38
N ASP A 99 -3.60 -13.78 -15.64
CA ASP A 99 -4.50 -13.47 -16.76
C ASP A 99 -4.61 -14.62 -17.78
N GLY A 100 -4.03 -15.79 -17.48
CA GLY A 100 -4.07 -16.94 -18.35
C GLY A 100 -5.19 -17.93 -18.05
N PRO A 101 -5.29 -19.03 -18.83
CA PRO A 101 -6.30 -20.05 -18.56
C PRO A 101 -6.14 -20.65 -17.17
N GLY A 102 -7.25 -20.76 -16.45
CA GLY A 102 -7.25 -21.30 -15.09
C GLY A 102 -6.76 -20.32 -14.04
N LEU A 103 -6.41 -19.08 -14.42
CA LEU A 103 -5.97 -18.04 -13.51
C LEU A 103 -7.05 -16.98 -13.36
N VAL A 104 -7.00 -16.23 -12.28
CA VAL A 104 -7.96 -15.15 -12.03
C VAL A 104 -7.21 -13.82 -11.84
N PRO A 105 -7.72 -12.72 -12.41
CA PRO A 105 -7.06 -11.41 -12.30
C PRO A 105 -7.52 -10.59 -11.10
N ILE A 106 -8.41 -11.14 -10.28
CA ILE A 106 -8.97 -10.49 -9.11
C ILE A 106 -8.85 -11.46 -7.95
N PHE A 107 -8.45 -10.97 -6.77
CA PHE A 107 -8.42 -11.84 -5.61
C PHE A 107 -8.85 -11.11 -4.35
N ASP A 108 -9.34 -11.87 -3.40
CA ASP A 108 -9.73 -11.42 -2.07
C ASP A 108 -9.33 -12.52 -1.09
N GLY A 109 -8.71 -12.16 0.02
CA GLY A 109 -8.27 -13.15 0.96
C GLY A 109 -7.75 -12.53 2.25
N ARG A 110 -7.08 -13.36 3.05
CA ARG A 110 -6.49 -12.93 4.32
C ARG A 110 -4.99 -13.23 4.32
N LEU A 111 -4.25 -12.31 4.92
CA LEU A 111 -2.83 -12.52 5.17
C LEU A 111 -2.65 -13.31 6.47
N PRO A 112 -1.44 -13.86 6.71
CA PRO A 112 -1.18 -14.63 7.95
C PRO A 112 -1.47 -13.87 9.24
N ASP A 113 -1.35 -12.52 9.23
CA ASP A 113 -1.63 -11.70 10.41
C ASP A 113 -3.12 -11.41 10.60
N GLY A 114 -3.98 -11.91 9.71
CA GLY A 114 -5.42 -11.67 9.78
C GLY A 114 -5.90 -10.48 8.96
N SER A 115 -5.00 -9.69 8.38
CA SER A 115 -5.37 -8.56 7.53
C SER A 115 -6.11 -9.07 6.30
N ARG A 116 -7.13 -8.32 5.87
CA ARG A 116 -7.85 -8.63 4.63
C ARG A 116 -7.19 -7.91 3.48
N VAL A 117 -7.11 -8.59 2.36
CA VAL A 117 -6.52 -8.02 1.16
C VAL A 117 -7.42 -8.31 -0.03
N ASN A 118 -7.59 -7.30 -0.88
CA ASN A 118 -8.09 -7.55 -2.22
C ASN A 118 -7.18 -6.85 -3.22
N GLY A 119 -7.17 -7.37 -4.43
CA GLY A 119 -6.32 -6.83 -5.46
C GLY A 119 -6.78 -7.22 -6.84
N THR A 120 -6.28 -6.50 -7.81
CA THR A 120 -6.56 -6.73 -9.22
C THR A 120 -5.27 -6.56 -10.00
N ILE A 121 -5.21 -7.22 -11.14
CA ILE A 121 -4.08 -7.07 -12.06
C ILE A 121 -4.61 -6.80 -13.47
N PRO A 122 -3.78 -6.24 -14.36
CA PRO A 122 -4.19 -6.09 -15.76
C PRO A 122 -4.60 -7.44 -16.37
N PRO A 123 -5.58 -7.49 -17.26
CA PRO A 123 -6.20 -6.35 -17.93
C PRO A 123 -7.42 -5.76 -17.21
N VAL A 124 -7.83 -6.30 -16.07
CA VAL A 124 -8.98 -5.76 -15.32
C VAL A 124 -8.74 -4.30 -14.90
N THR A 125 -7.52 -4.00 -14.49
CA THR A 125 -7.10 -2.64 -14.19
C THR A 125 -6.00 -2.26 -15.17
N PRO A 126 -6.35 -1.60 -16.29
CA PRO A 126 -5.36 -1.33 -17.35
C PRO A 126 -4.23 -0.39 -16.92
N ASP A 127 -4.43 0.37 -15.86
CA ASP A 127 -3.43 1.30 -15.36
C ASP A 127 -2.44 0.67 -14.37
N GLY A 128 -2.44 -0.66 -14.25
CA GLY A 128 -1.53 -1.40 -13.41
C GLY A 128 -2.22 -2.19 -12.32
N PRO A 129 -1.47 -2.94 -11.52
CA PRO A 129 -2.05 -3.71 -10.42
C PRO A 129 -2.56 -2.80 -9.30
N THR A 130 -3.54 -3.30 -8.54
CA THR A 130 -4.03 -2.61 -7.35
C THR A 130 -4.03 -3.56 -6.16
N LEU A 131 -3.82 -2.99 -4.98
CA LEU A 131 -3.91 -3.73 -3.72
C LEU A 131 -4.55 -2.84 -2.68
N THR A 132 -5.53 -3.37 -1.98
CA THR A 132 -6.10 -2.72 -0.81
C THR A 132 -5.99 -3.69 0.35
N ILE A 133 -5.29 -3.27 1.39
CA ILE A 133 -5.04 -4.10 2.56
C ILE A 133 -5.66 -3.40 3.74
N ARG A 134 -6.67 -4.04 4.33
CA ARG A 134 -7.29 -3.57 5.57
C ARG A 134 -6.63 -4.30 6.71
N LYS A 135 -5.86 -3.57 7.49
CA LYS A 135 -5.09 -4.16 8.58
C LYS A 135 -6.00 -4.63 9.71
N PHE A 136 -5.57 -5.74 10.27
CA PHE A 136 -6.28 -6.36 11.41
C PHE A 136 -5.96 -5.64 12.72
#